data_c8740acc22c147f3a671736c4330802e
#
_entry.id   c8740acc22c147f3a671736c4330802e
#
_cell.length_a   1.000
_cell.length_b   1.000
_cell.length_c   1.000
_cell.angle_alpha   90.00
_cell.angle_beta   90.00
_cell.angle_gamma   90.00
#
_symmetry.space_group_name_H-M   'P 1'
#
loop_
_entity.id
_entity.type
_entity.pdbx_description
1 polymer ?
#
loop_
_entity_poly.entity_id
_entity_poly.type
_entity_poly.pdbx_seq_one_letter_code
_entity_poly.pdbx_strand_id
1 'polypeptide(L)'
;MIRALGVLLALAASLLAQRRPNVVVILADDLGYECLTCNGGSSYETPNLDALAASGARFTNAHVQPLCTPTRVQVMTGQYNVRNYVGFGQLKRGEVTFGNLLRDAGYRTGIAGKWQLGRVAELPKEFGFDEHVLWQHTRFAPRYPNPGLEHQSEQVDYENGEYGPDLISDFAVEFVERHKDAPFLLTTR
;
A
#
# COMPACT_ATOMS: atom_id res chain seq x y z
N MET A 1 0.65 48.28 -18.99
CA MET A 1 -0.25 47.70 -17.98
C MET A 1 -0.80 46.32 -18.39
N ILE A 2 -1.27 46.09 -19.60
CA ILE A 2 -1.87 44.81 -20.08
C ILE A 2 -0.87 43.64 -20.02
N ARG A 3 0.42 43.85 -20.36
CA ARG A 3 1.46 42.80 -20.30
C ARG A 3 1.79 42.33 -18.88
N ALA A 4 1.77 43.23 -17.89
CA ALA A 4 2.04 42.90 -16.49
C ALA A 4 0.86 42.09 -15.87
N LEU A 5 -0.37 42.40 -16.27
CA LEU A 5 -1.55 41.68 -15.79
C LEU A 5 -1.60 40.23 -16.33
N GLY A 6 -1.17 40.02 -17.60
CA GLY A 6 -1.08 38.69 -18.18
C GLY A 6 -0.03 37.79 -17.52
N VAL A 7 1.11 38.35 -17.11
CA VAL A 7 2.16 37.62 -16.38
C VAL A 7 1.69 37.29 -14.95
N LEU A 8 1.00 38.18 -14.26
CA LEU A 8 0.40 37.90 -12.93
C LEU A 8 -0.68 36.83 -12.98
N LEU A 9 -1.52 36.82 -14.00
CA LEU A 9 -2.54 35.77 -14.20
C LEU A 9 -1.90 34.42 -14.53
N ALA A 10 -0.84 34.40 -15.32
CA ALA A 10 -0.10 33.17 -15.63
C ALA A 10 0.63 32.60 -14.40
N LEU A 11 1.20 33.47 -13.55
CA LEU A 11 1.81 33.09 -12.27
C LEU A 11 0.74 32.61 -11.25
N ALA A 12 -0.43 33.25 -11.20
CA ALA A 12 -1.52 32.81 -10.32
C ALA A 12 -2.12 31.46 -10.77
N ALA A 13 -2.18 31.20 -12.08
CA ALA A 13 -2.64 29.92 -12.63
C ALA A 13 -1.63 28.78 -12.32
N SER A 14 -0.33 29.05 -12.29
CA SER A 14 0.69 28.07 -11.90
C SER A 14 0.68 27.76 -10.39
N LEU A 15 0.20 28.66 -9.54
CA LEU A 15 0.01 28.43 -8.10
C LEU A 15 -1.24 27.60 -7.78
N LEU A 16 -2.16 27.46 -8.72
CA LEU A 16 -3.31 26.56 -8.68
C LEU A 16 -3.01 25.18 -9.30
N ALA A 17 -1.77 24.87 -9.57
CA ALA A 17 -1.37 23.52 -9.95
C ALA A 17 -1.86 22.57 -8.85
N GLN A 18 -2.93 21.86 -9.14
CA GLN A 18 -3.61 20.95 -8.22
C GLN A 18 -2.55 20.01 -7.63
N ARG A 19 -2.31 20.09 -6.32
CA ARG A 19 -1.37 19.18 -5.65
C ARG A 19 -1.84 17.77 -5.95
N ARG A 20 -0.95 16.95 -6.47
CA ARG A 20 -1.23 15.53 -6.70
C ARG A 20 -1.61 14.91 -5.36
N PRO A 21 -2.73 14.16 -5.28
CA PRO A 21 -3.16 13.58 -4.01
C PRO A 21 -2.16 12.52 -3.53
N ASN A 22 -2.02 12.40 -2.24
CA ASN A 22 -1.37 11.24 -1.64
C ASN A 22 -2.30 10.02 -1.78
N VAL A 23 -1.72 8.84 -1.95
CA VAL A 23 -2.45 7.59 -2.11
C VAL A 23 -2.03 6.63 -1.00
N VAL A 24 -2.99 6.19 -0.20
CA VAL A 24 -2.79 5.14 0.81
C VAL A 24 -3.72 3.98 0.48
N VAL A 25 -3.13 2.80 0.28
CA VAL A 25 -3.86 1.55 0.02
C VAL A 25 -3.68 0.64 1.23
N ILE A 26 -4.77 0.33 1.92
CA ILE A 26 -4.78 -0.61 3.04
C ILE A 26 -5.52 -1.87 2.60
N LEU A 27 -4.82 -3.00 2.51
CA LEU A 27 -5.39 -4.29 2.16
C LEU A 27 -5.39 -5.19 3.40
N ALA A 28 -6.52 -5.30 4.07
CA ALA A 28 -6.67 -6.24 5.18
C ALA A 28 -6.61 -7.69 4.67
N ASP A 29 -5.85 -8.53 5.36
CA ASP A 29 -5.67 -9.95 5.02
C ASP A 29 -6.46 -10.80 6.03
N ASP A 30 -7.27 -11.71 5.51
CA ASP A 30 -8.14 -12.60 6.30
C ASP A 30 -9.12 -11.85 7.24
N LEU A 31 -9.60 -10.67 6.83
CA LEU A 31 -10.60 -9.89 7.55
C LEU A 31 -12.02 -10.19 6.99
N GLY A 32 -12.92 -10.64 7.84
CA GLY A 32 -14.32 -10.86 7.49
C GLY A 32 -15.09 -9.55 7.33
N TYR A 33 -16.07 -9.54 6.43
CA TYR A 33 -16.98 -8.40 6.23
C TYR A 33 -17.66 -7.96 7.52
N GLU A 34 -18.06 -8.92 8.34
CA GLU A 34 -18.74 -8.74 9.62
C GLU A 34 -17.83 -8.25 10.76
N CYS A 35 -16.53 -8.14 10.52
CA CYS A 35 -15.60 -7.58 11.51
C CYS A 35 -15.67 -6.05 11.61
N LEU A 36 -16.31 -5.39 10.65
CA LEU A 36 -16.42 -3.93 10.61
C LEU A 36 -17.78 -3.45 11.10
N THR A 37 -17.79 -2.51 12.05
CA THR A 37 -19.02 -1.94 12.60
C THR A 37 -19.85 -1.23 11.54
N CYS A 38 -19.24 -0.54 10.60
CA CYS A 38 -19.93 0.10 9.47
C CYS A 38 -20.65 -0.89 8.53
N ASN A 39 -20.32 -2.17 8.60
CA ASN A 39 -20.99 -3.25 7.86
C ASN A 39 -22.06 -3.98 8.70
N GLY A 40 -22.34 -3.49 9.91
CA GLY A 40 -23.27 -4.12 10.85
C GLY A 40 -22.62 -5.18 11.75
N GLY A 41 -21.30 -5.25 11.78
CA GLY A 41 -20.54 -6.13 12.66
C GLY A 41 -20.68 -5.74 14.13
N SER A 42 -20.65 -6.75 15.02
CA SER A 42 -20.74 -6.58 16.47
C SER A 42 -19.59 -7.23 17.24
N SER A 43 -18.67 -7.88 16.54
CA SER A 43 -17.55 -8.60 17.17
C SER A 43 -16.38 -7.69 17.55
N TYR A 44 -16.25 -6.56 16.89
CA TYR A 44 -15.19 -5.58 17.11
C TYR A 44 -15.75 -4.16 17.00
N GLU A 45 -15.09 -3.24 17.68
CA GLU A 45 -15.33 -1.80 17.52
C GLU A 45 -14.29 -1.24 16.53
N THR A 46 -14.77 -0.61 15.46
CA THR A 46 -13.90 -0.09 14.38
C THR A 46 -14.11 1.41 14.11
N PRO A 47 -14.00 2.29 15.13
CA PRO A 47 -14.44 3.67 15.05
C PRO A 47 -13.69 4.48 13.96
N ASN A 48 -12.41 4.21 13.74
CA ASN A 48 -11.63 4.90 12.71
C ASN A 48 -12.04 4.47 11.30
N LEU A 49 -12.35 3.19 11.08
CA LEU A 49 -12.84 2.71 9.79
C LEU A 49 -14.28 3.16 9.54
N ASP A 50 -15.09 3.26 10.58
CA ASP A 50 -16.46 3.79 10.50
C ASP A 50 -16.44 5.27 10.13
N ALA A 51 -15.55 6.06 10.72
CA ALA A 51 -15.36 7.47 10.36
C ALA A 51 -14.89 7.63 8.91
N LEU A 52 -13.97 6.77 8.44
CA LEU A 52 -13.54 6.74 7.05
C LEU A 52 -14.71 6.40 6.11
N ALA A 53 -15.51 5.39 6.45
CA ALA A 53 -16.69 4.99 5.68
C ALA A 53 -17.74 6.10 5.62
N ALA A 54 -17.93 6.85 6.71
CA ALA A 54 -18.88 7.96 6.78
C ALA A 54 -18.42 9.21 6.00
N SER A 55 -17.12 9.43 5.89
CA SER A 55 -16.54 10.59 5.18
C SER A 55 -16.20 10.33 3.71
N GLY A 56 -16.21 9.06 3.30
CA GLY A 56 -15.84 8.63 1.96
C GLY A 56 -16.93 7.86 1.23
N ALA A 57 -16.51 7.00 0.30
CA ALA A 57 -17.41 6.11 -0.43
C ALA A 57 -17.27 4.67 0.10
N ARG A 58 -18.36 4.08 0.54
CA ARG A 58 -18.44 2.68 0.93
C ARG A 58 -19.04 1.84 -0.19
N PHE A 59 -18.29 0.89 -0.71
CA PHE A 59 -18.76 -0.02 -1.75
C PHE A 59 -19.49 -1.21 -1.11
N THR A 60 -20.76 -1.37 -1.40
CA THR A 60 -21.61 -2.45 -0.85
C THR A 60 -21.49 -3.76 -1.64
N ASN A 61 -20.94 -3.72 -2.86
CA ASN A 61 -20.78 -4.86 -3.75
C ASN A 61 -19.34 -4.95 -4.28
N ALA A 62 -18.35 -4.89 -3.39
CA ALA A 62 -16.95 -5.12 -3.75
C ALA A 62 -16.60 -6.59 -3.55
N HIS A 63 -15.97 -7.19 -4.54
CA HIS A 63 -15.58 -8.60 -4.52
C HIS A 63 -14.07 -8.74 -4.67
N VAL A 64 -13.50 -9.69 -3.94
CA VAL A 64 -12.11 -10.11 -4.02
C VAL A 64 -12.04 -11.59 -4.34
N GLN A 65 -10.84 -12.09 -4.66
CA GLN A 65 -10.64 -13.53 -4.81
C GLN A 65 -10.66 -14.21 -3.42
N PRO A 66 -11.01 -15.49 -3.34
CA PRO A 66 -11.09 -16.21 -2.06
C PRO A 66 -9.73 -16.44 -1.40
N LEU A 67 -8.63 -16.13 -2.07
CA LEU A 67 -7.26 -16.26 -1.58
C LEU A 67 -6.48 -14.97 -1.72
N CYS A 68 -5.47 -14.81 -0.85
CA CYS A 68 -4.63 -13.61 -0.76
C CYS A 68 -3.81 -13.34 -2.03
N THR A 69 -3.08 -14.31 -2.58
CA THR A 69 -2.23 -14.08 -3.76
C THR A 69 -3.02 -13.62 -4.99
N PRO A 70 -4.09 -14.30 -5.43
CA PRO A 70 -4.83 -13.83 -6.60
C PRO A 70 -5.45 -12.45 -6.39
N THR A 71 -5.96 -12.14 -5.20
CA THR A 71 -6.41 -10.77 -4.87
C THR A 71 -5.28 -9.76 -4.98
N ARG A 72 -4.09 -10.08 -4.45
CA ARG A 72 -2.92 -9.19 -4.50
C ARG A 72 -2.47 -8.93 -5.93
N VAL A 73 -2.44 -9.98 -6.78
CA VAL A 73 -2.11 -9.86 -8.20
C VAL A 73 -3.09 -8.92 -8.91
N GLN A 74 -4.40 -9.06 -8.66
CA GLN A 74 -5.42 -8.16 -9.22
C GLN A 74 -5.26 -6.73 -8.75
N VAL A 75 -5.09 -6.50 -7.44
CA VAL A 75 -4.91 -5.16 -6.88
C VAL A 75 -3.65 -4.51 -7.45
N MET A 76 -2.54 -5.24 -7.53
CA MET A 76 -1.28 -4.70 -8.03
C MET A 76 -1.33 -4.28 -9.50
N THR A 77 -2.02 -5.07 -10.33
CA THR A 77 -1.95 -4.93 -11.79
C THR A 77 -3.21 -4.34 -12.43
N GLY A 78 -4.32 -4.27 -11.69
CA GLY A 78 -5.62 -3.89 -12.25
C GLY A 78 -6.18 -4.89 -13.27
N GLN A 79 -5.66 -6.12 -13.32
CA GLN A 79 -6.05 -7.13 -14.29
C GLN A 79 -6.73 -8.32 -13.63
N TYR A 80 -7.68 -8.93 -14.34
CA TYR A 80 -8.27 -10.21 -13.91
C TYR A 80 -7.24 -11.34 -13.98
N ASN A 81 -7.25 -12.24 -12.99
CA ASN A 81 -6.29 -13.32 -12.84
C ASN A 81 -6.25 -14.30 -14.02
N VAL A 82 -7.31 -14.40 -14.81
CA VAL A 82 -7.32 -15.20 -16.06
C VAL A 82 -6.22 -14.73 -17.04
N ARG A 83 -5.72 -13.52 -16.90
CA ARG A 83 -4.68 -12.95 -17.77
C ARG A 83 -3.26 -13.14 -17.23
N ASN A 84 -3.06 -13.08 -15.91
CA ASN A 84 -1.73 -12.92 -15.34
C ASN A 84 -1.44 -13.76 -14.09
N TYR A 85 -2.36 -14.56 -13.61
CA TYR A 85 -2.11 -15.44 -12.47
C TYR A 85 -1.29 -16.66 -12.90
N VAL A 86 -0.09 -16.80 -12.35
CA VAL A 86 0.84 -17.89 -12.69
C VAL A 86 0.98 -18.94 -11.59
N GLY A 87 0.66 -18.59 -10.34
CA GLY A 87 0.73 -19.49 -9.21
C GLY A 87 0.60 -18.79 -7.87
N PHE A 88 0.35 -19.58 -6.81
CA PHE A 88 0.24 -19.06 -5.47
C PHE A 88 1.59 -18.51 -4.97
N GLY A 89 1.56 -17.34 -4.34
CA GLY A 89 2.75 -16.67 -3.84
C GLY A 89 3.59 -15.95 -4.90
N GLN A 90 3.06 -15.75 -6.13
CA GLN A 90 3.83 -15.19 -7.23
C GLN A 90 3.06 -14.11 -8.00
N LEU A 91 3.76 -13.04 -8.36
CA LEU A 91 3.42 -12.12 -9.43
C LEU A 91 4.46 -12.29 -10.53
N LYS A 92 4.01 -12.43 -11.77
CA LYS A 92 4.90 -12.61 -12.92
C LYS A 92 5.81 -11.39 -13.09
N ARG A 93 7.11 -11.62 -13.24
CA ARG A 93 8.07 -10.55 -13.52
C ARG A 93 7.74 -9.88 -14.87
N GLY A 94 7.94 -8.56 -14.90
CA GLY A 94 7.61 -7.74 -16.07
C GLY A 94 6.16 -7.27 -16.13
N GLU A 95 5.29 -7.70 -15.21
CA GLU A 95 3.97 -7.08 -15.06
C GLU A 95 4.11 -5.64 -14.57
N VAL A 96 3.32 -4.74 -15.15
CA VAL A 96 3.25 -3.35 -14.72
C VAL A 96 2.24 -3.24 -13.57
N THR A 97 2.66 -2.65 -12.48
CA THR A 97 1.83 -2.44 -11.29
C THR A 97 1.46 -0.97 -11.13
N PHE A 98 0.46 -0.69 -10.27
CA PHE A 98 0.18 0.69 -9.90
C PHE A 98 1.37 1.36 -9.20
N GLY A 99 2.23 0.59 -8.53
CA GLY A 99 3.48 1.08 -7.96
C GLY A 99 4.41 1.63 -9.02
N ASN A 100 4.63 0.90 -10.14
CA ASN A 100 5.41 1.38 -11.27
C ASN A 100 4.82 2.68 -11.84
N LEU A 101 3.51 2.70 -12.10
CA LEU A 101 2.84 3.85 -12.70
C LEU A 101 2.96 5.11 -11.83
N LEU A 102 2.77 4.99 -10.52
CA LEU A 102 2.85 6.12 -9.61
C LEU A 102 4.31 6.55 -9.37
N ARG A 103 5.26 5.62 -9.28
CA ARG A 103 6.68 5.95 -9.22
C ARG A 103 7.12 6.72 -10.46
N ASP A 104 6.75 6.25 -11.65
CA ASP A 104 7.09 6.91 -12.92
C ASP A 104 6.41 8.29 -13.04
N ALA A 105 5.26 8.48 -12.36
CA ALA A 105 4.62 9.78 -12.20
C ALA A 105 5.28 10.68 -11.14
N GLY A 106 6.37 10.24 -10.50
CA GLY A 106 7.14 11.01 -9.53
C GLY A 106 6.63 10.96 -8.09
N TYR A 107 5.85 9.94 -7.74
CA TYR A 107 5.47 9.67 -6.36
C TYR A 107 6.61 9.01 -5.58
N ARG A 108 6.72 9.31 -4.28
CA ARG A 108 7.47 8.49 -3.35
C ARG A 108 6.66 7.23 -3.05
N THR A 109 7.28 6.06 -3.19
CA THR A 109 6.52 4.80 -3.14
C THR A 109 7.01 3.90 -2.01
N GLY A 110 6.09 3.48 -1.14
CA GLY A 110 6.36 2.61 -0.02
C GLY A 110 5.38 1.44 0.07
N ILE A 111 5.86 0.29 0.55
CA ILE A 111 5.03 -0.87 0.86
C ILE A 111 5.44 -1.51 2.19
N ALA A 112 4.46 -1.81 3.02
CA ALA A 112 4.67 -2.43 4.32
C ALA A 112 3.77 -3.65 4.53
N GLY A 113 4.26 -4.66 5.24
CA GLY A 113 3.50 -5.83 5.64
C GLY A 113 3.72 -7.06 4.76
N LYS A 114 2.65 -7.80 4.47
CA LYS A 114 2.73 -9.08 3.74
C LYS A 114 3.08 -8.89 2.27
N TRP A 115 4.17 -9.51 1.82
CA TRP A 115 4.55 -9.50 0.40
C TRP A 115 3.81 -10.57 -0.41
N GLN A 116 4.23 -11.81 -0.32
CA GLN A 116 3.63 -12.98 -0.98
C GLN A 116 3.41 -12.83 -2.50
N LEU A 117 4.37 -12.21 -3.19
CA LEU A 117 4.34 -11.98 -4.64
C LEU A 117 5.66 -12.40 -5.31
N GLY A 118 6.39 -13.34 -4.68
CA GLY A 118 7.70 -13.86 -5.09
C GLY A 118 8.73 -13.71 -3.99
N ARG A 119 9.84 -14.46 -4.10
CA ARG A 119 10.87 -14.55 -3.06
C ARG A 119 12.22 -13.97 -3.47
N VAL A 120 12.25 -13.10 -4.45
CA VAL A 120 13.47 -12.44 -4.93
C VAL A 120 13.54 -11.06 -4.31
N ALA A 121 14.68 -10.72 -3.72
CA ALA A 121 14.87 -9.50 -2.91
C ALA A 121 14.55 -8.20 -3.67
N GLU A 122 14.80 -8.18 -4.97
CA GLU A 122 14.61 -7.01 -5.83
C GLU A 122 13.17 -6.75 -6.25
N LEU A 123 12.26 -7.73 -6.06
CA LEU A 123 10.88 -7.64 -6.57
C LEU A 123 10.10 -6.43 -6.08
N PRO A 124 10.18 -5.98 -4.83
CA PRO A 124 9.46 -4.78 -4.41
C PRO A 124 9.87 -3.56 -5.23
N LYS A 125 11.16 -3.35 -5.50
CA LYS A 125 11.67 -2.27 -6.35
C LYS A 125 11.30 -2.46 -7.82
N GLU A 126 11.36 -3.70 -8.32
CA GLU A 126 10.94 -4.02 -9.70
C GLU A 126 9.46 -3.67 -9.91
N PHE A 127 8.61 -3.93 -8.92
CA PHE A 127 7.19 -3.60 -8.95
C PHE A 127 6.85 -2.19 -8.47
N GLY A 128 7.85 -1.30 -8.37
CA GLY A 128 7.64 0.13 -8.21
C GLY A 128 7.59 0.64 -6.79
N PHE A 129 8.10 -0.10 -5.79
CA PHE A 129 8.19 0.36 -4.42
C PHE A 129 9.64 0.61 -4.03
N ASP A 130 9.99 1.88 -3.83
CA ASP A 130 11.35 2.30 -3.50
C ASP A 130 11.72 1.97 -2.05
N GLU A 131 10.73 2.03 -1.15
CA GLU A 131 10.91 1.70 0.26
C GLU A 131 10.00 0.55 0.68
N HIS A 132 10.52 -0.36 1.51
CA HIS A 132 9.70 -1.47 1.99
C HIS A 132 10.13 -2.03 3.33
N VAL A 133 9.15 -2.46 4.12
CA VAL A 133 9.31 -3.33 5.29
C VAL A 133 8.31 -4.48 5.17
N LEU A 134 8.82 -5.69 4.98
CA LEU A 134 8.01 -6.82 4.54
C LEU A 134 8.22 -8.05 5.41
N TRP A 135 7.17 -8.85 5.52
CA TRP A 135 7.23 -10.23 5.94
C TRP A 135 6.72 -11.16 4.83
N GLN A 136 7.10 -12.45 4.86
CA GLN A 136 6.87 -13.40 3.76
C GLN A 136 7.43 -12.90 2.41
N HIS A 137 8.60 -12.31 2.43
CA HIS A 137 9.31 -11.90 1.22
C HIS A 137 10.29 -13.00 0.81
N THR A 138 11.55 -12.94 1.19
CA THR A 138 12.55 -13.96 0.79
C THR A 138 12.49 -15.22 1.65
N ARG A 139 11.94 -15.14 2.86
CA ARG A 139 11.85 -16.24 3.84
C ARG A 139 10.48 -16.30 4.54
N PHE A 140 10.24 -17.37 5.27
CA PHE A 140 9.11 -17.53 6.18
C PHE A 140 9.61 -17.44 7.64
N ALA A 141 9.61 -16.23 8.19
CA ALA A 141 9.92 -15.97 9.59
C ALA A 141 8.62 -15.82 10.41
N PRO A 142 8.67 -15.85 11.74
CA PRO A 142 7.55 -15.46 12.61
C PRO A 142 7.02 -14.07 12.27
N ARG A 143 5.73 -13.82 12.55
CA ARG A 143 5.03 -12.57 12.18
C ARG A 143 4.67 -11.70 13.36
N TYR A 144 4.37 -12.32 14.49
CA TYR A 144 3.77 -11.66 15.63
C TYR A 144 4.81 -11.44 16.72
N PRO A 145 4.89 -12.22 17.82
CA PRO A 145 6.00 -12.00 18.74
C PRO A 145 7.32 -12.38 18.09
N ASN A 146 8.32 -11.56 18.28
CA ASN A 146 9.66 -11.74 17.74
C ASN A 146 9.66 -11.95 16.21
N PRO A 147 9.15 -11.01 15.44
CA PRO A 147 9.00 -11.20 14.00
C PRO A 147 10.35 -11.19 13.27
N GLY A 148 10.38 -11.88 12.14
CA GLY A 148 11.43 -11.68 11.15
C GLY A 148 10.90 -10.84 10.00
N LEU A 149 11.41 -9.63 9.89
CA LEU A 149 11.05 -8.67 8.83
C LEU A 149 12.19 -8.49 7.84
N GLU A 150 11.88 -7.93 6.71
CA GLU A 150 12.86 -7.53 5.70
C GLU A 150 12.74 -6.04 5.45
N HIS A 151 13.73 -5.28 5.91
CA HIS A 151 13.86 -3.84 5.72
C HIS A 151 14.72 -3.57 4.49
N GLN A 152 14.15 -3.06 3.41
CA GLN A 152 14.90 -2.79 2.17
C GLN A 152 15.68 -4.02 1.67
N SER A 153 15.10 -5.20 1.82
CA SER A 153 15.68 -6.52 1.51
C SER A 153 16.75 -7.03 2.49
N GLU A 154 17.06 -6.28 3.54
CA GLU A 154 17.89 -6.77 4.65
C GLU A 154 17.01 -7.52 5.67
N GLN A 155 17.43 -8.72 6.04
CA GLN A 155 16.73 -9.55 7.01
C GLN A 155 17.02 -9.08 8.44
N VAL A 156 15.97 -8.77 9.18
CA VAL A 156 16.04 -8.33 10.58
C VAL A 156 15.17 -9.24 11.43
N ASP A 157 15.77 -9.91 12.41
CA ASP A 157 15.06 -10.73 13.40
C ASP A 157 14.97 -9.97 14.73
N TYR A 158 13.78 -9.96 15.31
CA TYR A 158 13.47 -9.33 16.58
C TYR A 158 13.34 -10.42 17.65
N GLU A 159 13.88 -10.19 18.85
CA GLU A 159 14.02 -11.23 19.88
C GLU A 159 13.53 -10.79 21.28
N ASN A 160 13.12 -9.53 21.44
CA ASN A 160 12.79 -8.95 22.74
C ASN A 160 11.27 -8.78 22.97
N GLY A 161 10.45 -9.57 22.28
CA GLY A 161 9.01 -9.53 22.42
C GLY A 161 8.30 -8.49 21.55
N GLU A 162 9.01 -7.90 20.60
CA GLU A 162 8.42 -6.94 19.65
C GLU A 162 7.25 -7.59 18.90
N TYR A 163 6.25 -6.78 18.58
CA TYR A 163 5.06 -7.21 17.87
C TYR A 163 5.11 -6.74 16.42
N GLY A 164 5.09 -7.66 15.47
CA GLY A 164 5.29 -7.37 14.06
C GLY A 164 4.33 -6.35 13.45
N PRO A 165 3.02 -6.40 13.73
CA PRO A 165 2.08 -5.39 13.24
C PRO A 165 2.41 -3.96 13.70
N ASP A 166 2.93 -3.78 14.93
CA ASP A 166 3.34 -2.46 15.42
C ASP A 166 4.52 -1.93 14.62
N LEU A 167 5.56 -2.75 14.41
CA LEU A 167 6.72 -2.39 13.60
C LEU A 167 6.36 -2.01 12.16
N ILE A 168 5.40 -2.71 11.57
CA ILE A 168 4.89 -2.41 10.23
C ILE A 168 4.09 -1.10 10.23
N SER A 169 3.28 -0.87 11.28
CA SER A 169 2.52 0.36 11.46
C SER A 169 3.45 1.56 11.67
N ASP A 170 4.48 1.40 12.50
CA ASP A 170 5.48 2.44 12.76
C ASP A 170 6.19 2.85 11.47
N PHE A 171 6.64 1.90 10.67
CA PHE A 171 7.21 2.21 9.35
C PHE A 171 6.22 2.97 8.47
N ALA A 172 4.94 2.58 8.46
CA ALA A 172 3.93 3.24 7.65
C ALA A 172 3.73 4.71 8.08
N VAL A 173 3.68 4.96 9.39
CA VAL A 173 3.57 6.32 9.95
C VAL A 173 4.83 7.14 9.64
N GLU A 174 6.01 6.59 9.88
CA GLU A 174 7.28 7.24 9.57
C GLU A 174 7.42 7.58 8.08
N PHE A 175 6.98 6.67 7.20
CA PHE A 175 6.98 6.92 5.75
C PHE A 175 6.11 8.14 5.40
N VAL A 176 4.90 8.22 5.95
CA VAL A 176 4.00 9.36 5.73
C VAL A 176 4.63 10.65 6.24
N GLU A 177 5.19 10.65 7.45
CA GLU A 177 5.82 11.84 8.04
C GLU A 177 7.02 12.34 7.22
N ARG A 178 7.84 11.43 6.70
CA ARG A 178 9.00 11.79 5.85
C ARG A 178 8.59 12.34 4.49
N HIS A 179 7.44 11.93 3.96
CA HIS A 179 7.04 12.23 2.58
C HIS A 179 5.80 13.14 2.45
N LYS A 180 5.23 13.63 3.56
CA LYS A 180 3.98 14.44 3.57
C LYS A 180 4.01 15.70 2.71
N ASP A 181 5.19 16.23 2.40
CA ASP A 181 5.35 17.45 1.60
C ASP A 181 5.46 17.18 0.08
N ALA A 182 5.49 15.93 -0.33
CA ALA A 182 5.53 15.48 -1.72
C ALA A 182 4.42 14.44 -1.98
N PRO A 183 4.01 14.22 -3.23
CA PRO A 183 3.06 13.16 -3.52
C PRO A 183 3.68 11.80 -3.21
N PHE A 184 2.94 10.98 -2.46
CA PHE A 184 3.38 9.63 -2.10
C PHE A 184 2.29 8.58 -2.32
N LEU A 185 2.75 7.36 -2.55
CA LEU A 185 1.99 6.11 -2.49
C LEU A 185 2.50 5.29 -1.31
N LEU A 186 1.63 4.96 -0.39
CA LEU A 186 1.88 3.97 0.64
C LEU A 186 0.91 2.81 0.48
N THR A 187 1.42 1.60 0.43
CA THR A 187 0.61 0.38 0.48
C THR A 187 0.94 -0.38 1.76
N THR A 188 -0.07 -0.65 2.59
CA THR A 188 0.08 -1.48 3.80
C THR A 188 -0.84 -2.70 3.76
N ARG A 189 -0.38 -3.82 4.31
CA ARG A 189 -1.06 -5.11 4.19
C ARG A 189 -0.90 -5.97 5.43
#